data_b254a770a41339c9ae334f961f50fb1c
#
_entry.id   b254a770a41339c9ae334f961f50fb1c
#
_cell.length_a   1.000
_cell.length_b   1.000
_cell.length_c   1.000
_cell.angle_alpha   90.00
_cell.angle_beta   90.00
_cell.angle_gamma   90.00
#
_symmetry.space_group_name_H-M   'P 1'
#
loop_
_entity.id
_entity.type
_entity.pdbx_description
1 polymer ?
#
loop_
_entity_poly.entity_id
_entity_poly.type
_entity_poly.pdbx_seq_one_letter_code
_entity_poly.pdbx_strand_id
1 'polypeptide(L)'
;EEKEKPGTFYPDKANSLGIPKGELWHKLQQGEEVVIENKSIKPSEVMGPNVPGKKIGISGDTRPTKKLEEFFKNCDYLVFDSTFSDELKEKAVESCHSTAKEAATFAKNANVSNLILTHFSARYKNENVLLEEAKAVHNSVIAAKDQLKINIV
;
A
#
# COMPACT_ATOMS: atom_id res chain seq x y z
N GLU A 1 1.43 1.10 -8.07
CA GLU A 1 1.38 2.28 -7.19
C GLU A 1 0.39 3.30 -7.73
N GLU A 2 -0.52 3.79 -6.89
CA GLU A 2 -1.46 4.84 -7.24
C GLU A 2 -0.74 6.19 -7.26
N LYS A 3 -1.07 7.06 -8.20
CA LYS A 3 -0.52 8.42 -8.24
C LYS A 3 -1.04 9.25 -7.05
N GLU A 4 -0.23 10.20 -6.61
CA GLU A 4 -0.69 11.21 -5.64
C GLU A 4 -1.96 11.92 -6.13
N LYS A 5 -2.86 12.18 -5.20
CA LYS A 5 -4.07 12.97 -5.44
C LYS A 5 -3.85 14.40 -4.95
N PRO A 6 -4.41 15.39 -5.66
CA PRO A 6 -4.42 16.76 -5.15
C PRO A 6 -5.02 16.82 -3.74
N GLY A 7 -4.45 17.67 -2.91
CA GLY A 7 -4.99 17.91 -1.57
C GLY A 7 -6.37 18.58 -1.60
N THR A 8 -6.97 18.74 -0.43
CA THR A 8 -8.28 19.41 -0.30
C THR A 8 -8.20 20.84 -0.77
N PHE A 9 -9.09 21.24 -1.67
CA PHE A 9 -9.28 22.65 -2.06
C PHE A 9 -10.06 23.39 -0.98
N TYR A 10 -9.63 24.62 -0.65
CA TYR A 10 -10.25 25.47 0.36
C TYR A 10 -10.99 26.66 -0.29
N PRO A 11 -12.32 26.54 -0.52
CA PRO A 11 -13.13 27.60 -1.16
C PRO A 11 -13.02 28.95 -0.45
N ASP A 12 -13.00 28.96 0.88
CA ASP A 12 -12.94 30.19 1.67
C ASP A 12 -11.62 30.95 1.44
N LYS A 13 -10.50 30.22 1.33
CA LYS A 13 -9.21 30.84 0.97
C LYS A 13 -9.23 31.42 -0.43
N ALA A 14 -9.80 30.69 -1.39
CA ALA A 14 -9.92 31.16 -2.77
C ALA A 14 -10.79 32.42 -2.85
N ASN A 15 -11.91 32.47 -2.14
CA ASN A 15 -12.78 33.64 -2.06
C ASN A 15 -12.06 34.84 -1.42
N SER A 16 -11.31 34.62 -0.32
CA SER A 16 -10.58 35.70 0.37
C SER A 16 -9.44 36.29 -0.49
N LEU A 17 -8.90 35.51 -1.43
CA LEU A 17 -7.91 35.95 -2.40
C LEU A 17 -8.54 36.58 -3.66
N GLY A 18 -9.88 36.74 -3.70
CA GLY A 18 -10.60 37.32 -4.83
C GLY A 18 -10.64 36.43 -6.07
N ILE A 19 -10.44 35.12 -5.93
CA ILE A 19 -10.43 34.20 -7.07
C ILE A 19 -11.87 33.83 -7.45
N PRO A 20 -12.38 34.25 -8.63
CA PRO A 20 -13.74 33.91 -9.05
C PRO A 20 -13.90 32.39 -9.22
N LYS A 21 -15.04 31.87 -8.76
CA LYS A 21 -15.40 30.47 -8.88
C LYS A 21 -15.53 30.08 -10.36
N GLY A 22 -14.98 28.94 -10.74
CA GLY A 22 -15.07 28.40 -12.08
C GLY A 22 -13.72 27.91 -12.61
N GLU A 23 -13.34 28.31 -13.81
CA GLU A 23 -12.16 27.82 -14.52
C GLU A 23 -10.84 28.01 -13.71
N LEU A 24 -10.70 29.14 -13.02
CA LEU A 24 -9.50 29.43 -12.24
C LEU A 24 -9.36 28.48 -11.02
N TRP A 25 -10.49 28.12 -10.38
CA TRP A 25 -10.48 27.12 -9.31
C TRP A 25 -10.08 25.75 -9.85
N HIS A 26 -10.57 25.41 -11.05
CA HIS A 26 -10.23 24.13 -11.67
C HIS A 26 -8.73 24.05 -12.03
N LYS A 27 -8.16 25.13 -12.58
CA LYS A 27 -6.71 25.20 -12.84
C LYS A 27 -5.88 25.01 -11.56
N LEU A 28 -6.24 25.70 -10.48
CA LEU A 28 -5.58 25.53 -9.18
C LEU A 28 -5.69 24.10 -8.65
N GLN A 29 -6.86 23.46 -8.80
CA GLN A 29 -7.05 22.04 -8.41
C GLN A 29 -6.23 21.07 -9.27
N GLN A 30 -5.89 21.45 -10.50
CA GLN A 30 -4.99 20.69 -11.38
C GLN A 30 -3.50 20.96 -11.13
N GLY A 31 -3.20 21.83 -10.16
CA GLY A 31 -1.81 22.16 -9.82
C GLY A 31 -1.24 23.31 -10.65
N GLU A 32 -2.06 24.00 -11.44
CA GLU A 32 -1.65 25.13 -12.25
C GLU A 32 -1.71 26.45 -11.47
N GLU A 33 -0.72 27.30 -11.68
CA GLU A 33 -0.66 28.67 -11.15
C GLU A 33 -1.61 29.58 -11.95
N VAL A 34 -2.30 30.49 -11.27
CA VAL A 34 -3.20 31.46 -11.93
C VAL A 34 -2.79 32.89 -11.61
N VAL A 35 -3.03 33.80 -12.54
CA VAL A 35 -2.73 35.22 -12.35
C VAL A 35 -4.02 36.02 -12.31
N ILE A 36 -4.20 36.81 -11.25
CA ILE A 36 -5.32 37.72 -11.04
C ILE A 36 -4.78 39.08 -10.67
N GLU A 37 -5.18 40.14 -11.38
CA GLU A 37 -4.77 41.53 -11.12
C GLU A 37 -3.24 41.68 -10.95
N ASN A 38 -2.47 41.06 -11.84
CA ASN A 38 -0.98 41.01 -11.81
C ASN A 38 -0.37 40.27 -10.59
N LYS A 39 -1.18 39.55 -9.81
CA LYS A 39 -0.71 38.70 -8.71
C LYS A 39 -0.78 37.24 -9.10
N SER A 40 0.34 36.55 -9.06
CA SER A 40 0.39 35.10 -9.23
C SER A 40 -0.05 34.39 -7.95
N ILE A 41 -0.96 33.42 -8.07
CA ILE A 41 -1.50 32.62 -6.98
C ILE A 41 -1.16 31.16 -7.27
N LYS A 42 -0.45 30.54 -6.30
CA LYS A 42 -0.07 29.14 -6.41
C LYS A 42 -1.13 28.21 -5.81
N PRO A 43 -1.25 26.98 -6.31
CA PRO A 43 -2.14 25.98 -5.74
C PRO A 43 -2.00 25.82 -4.22
N SER A 44 -0.79 25.85 -3.70
CA SER A 44 -0.50 25.71 -2.27
C SER A 44 -1.13 26.77 -1.36
N GLU A 45 -1.56 27.90 -1.92
CA GLU A 45 -2.23 28.97 -1.18
C GLU A 45 -3.70 28.65 -0.87
N VAL A 46 -4.33 27.82 -1.73
CA VAL A 46 -5.76 27.47 -1.66
C VAL A 46 -6.01 25.95 -1.55
N MET A 47 -4.97 25.15 -1.53
CA MET A 47 -5.06 23.70 -1.42
C MET A 47 -4.26 23.19 -0.22
N GLY A 48 -4.69 22.07 0.33
CA GLY A 48 -3.91 21.28 1.28
C GLY A 48 -2.76 20.51 0.60
N PRO A 49 -1.93 19.85 1.39
CA PRO A 49 -0.87 18.99 0.84
C PRO A 49 -1.48 17.86 0.00
N ASN A 50 -0.74 17.41 -1.01
CA ASN A 50 -1.14 16.24 -1.78
C ASN A 50 -1.32 15.02 -0.88
N VAL A 51 -2.28 14.17 -1.21
CA VAL A 51 -2.52 12.90 -0.54
C VAL A 51 -1.71 11.83 -1.26
N PRO A 52 -0.78 11.14 -0.58
CA PRO A 52 -0.03 10.05 -1.19
C PRO A 52 -0.96 8.98 -1.75
N GLY A 53 -0.64 8.46 -2.92
CA GLY A 53 -1.30 7.30 -3.49
C GLY A 53 -0.94 6.02 -2.73
N LYS A 54 -1.75 4.98 -2.88
CA LYS A 54 -1.54 3.68 -2.24
C LYS A 54 -0.57 2.81 -3.03
N LYS A 55 0.30 2.10 -2.32
CA LYS A 55 1.26 1.17 -2.90
C LYS A 55 0.87 -0.26 -2.55
N ILE A 56 0.53 -1.05 -3.57
CA ILE A 56 0.18 -2.46 -3.43
C ILE A 56 1.26 -3.29 -4.10
N GLY A 57 1.80 -4.26 -3.37
CA GLY A 57 2.75 -5.25 -3.85
C GLY A 57 2.11 -6.62 -4.01
N ILE A 58 2.53 -7.37 -5.01
CA ILE A 58 2.14 -8.77 -5.23
C ILE A 58 3.41 -9.52 -5.63
N SER A 59 3.82 -10.49 -4.81
CA SER A 59 5.08 -11.20 -5.01
C SER A 59 5.01 -12.29 -6.08
N GLY A 60 3.82 -12.90 -6.26
CA GLY A 60 3.73 -14.23 -6.87
C GLY A 60 4.41 -15.28 -5.99
N ASP A 61 4.65 -16.47 -6.54
CA ASP A 61 5.30 -17.58 -5.85
C ASP A 61 6.80 -17.30 -5.75
N THR A 62 7.33 -17.24 -4.52
CA THR A 62 8.72 -16.80 -4.32
C THR A 62 9.29 -17.14 -2.95
N ARG A 63 10.62 -17.05 -2.88
CA ARG A 63 11.38 -16.95 -1.63
C ARG A 63 11.63 -15.48 -1.27
N PRO A 64 11.70 -15.14 0.05
CA PRO A 64 12.10 -13.82 0.47
C PRO A 64 13.57 -13.54 0.11
N THR A 65 13.84 -12.37 -0.48
CA THR A 65 15.18 -11.91 -0.80
C THR A 65 15.35 -10.43 -0.44
N LYS A 66 16.59 -10.00 -0.20
CA LYS A 66 16.88 -8.57 0.08
C LYS A 66 16.48 -7.65 -1.07
N LYS A 67 16.64 -8.09 -2.30
CA LYS A 67 16.22 -7.32 -3.48
C LYS A 67 14.71 -7.08 -3.52
N LEU A 68 13.92 -8.09 -3.15
CA LEU A 68 12.47 -7.95 -3.04
C LEU A 68 12.06 -7.09 -1.83
N GLU A 69 12.77 -7.16 -0.68
CA GLU A 69 12.53 -6.27 0.46
C GLU A 69 12.66 -4.79 0.05
N GLU A 70 13.70 -4.43 -0.68
CA GLU A 70 13.88 -3.06 -1.20
C GLU A 70 12.79 -2.67 -2.21
N PHE A 71 12.40 -3.59 -3.10
CA PHE A 71 11.36 -3.34 -4.11
C PHE A 71 9.98 -3.11 -3.49
N PHE A 72 9.60 -3.90 -2.47
CA PHE A 72 8.31 -3.79 -1.79
C PHE A 72 8.32 -2.86 -0.57
N LYS A 73 9.38 -2.11 -0.37
CA LYS A 73 9.52 -1.20 0.76
C LYS A 73 8.36 -0.20 0.83
N ASN A 74 7.81 -0.05 2.05
CA ASN A 74 6.71 0.86 2.36
C ASN A 74 5.43 0.59 1.55
N CYS A 75 5.13 -0.66 1.17
CA CYS A 75 3.82 -0.99 0.62
C CYS A 75 2.73 -0.83 1.68
N ASP A 76 1.59 -0.24 1.31
CA ASP A 76 0.39 -0.22 2.15
C ASP A 76 -0.19 -1.63 2.29
N TYR A 77 -0.16 -2.40 1.21
CA TYR A 77 -0.58 -3.80 1.16
C TYR A 77 0.44 -4.62 0.39
N LEU A 78 0.76 -5.80 0.91
CA LEU A 78 1.61 -6.76 0.23
C LEU A 78 0.94 -8.14 0.24
N VAL A 79 0.66 -8.68 -0.94
CA VAL A 79 0.28 -10.08 -1.13
C VAL A 79 1.55 -10.89 -1.32
N PHE A 80 1.79 -11.88 -0.45
CA PHE A 80 3.03 -12.63 -0.44
C PHE A 80 2.80 -14.14 -0.30
N ASP A 81 3.67 -14.91 -0.97
CA ASP A 81 3.73 -16.38 -0.86
C ASP A 81 3.88 -16.81 0.61
N SER A 82 3.05 -17.75 1.02
CA SER A 82 3.04 -18.32 2.36
C SER A 82 2.59 -19.79 2.33
N THR A 83 3.18 -20.53 1.41
CA THR A 83 2.81 -21.91 1.09
C THR A 83 2.90 -22.84 2.31
N PHE A 84 3.85 -22.61 3.22
CA PHE A 84 4.18 -23.54 4.30
C PHE A 84 4.19 -22.87 5.69
N SER A 85 4.00 -23.70 6.75
CA SER A 85 4.34 -23.34 8.12
C SER A 85 5.86 -23.36 8.33
N ASP A 86 6.33 -22.72 9.40
CA ASP A 86 7.76 -22.64 9.74
C ASP A 86 8.37 -24.02 9.99
N GLU A 87 7.59 -25.00 10.44
CA GLU A 87 8.01 -26.41 10.62
C GLU A 87 8.47 -27.05 9.28
N LEU A 88 7.94 -26.56 8.15
CA LEU A 88 8.28 -27.06 6.82
C LEU A 88 9.21 -26.13 6.04
N LYS A 89 10.04 -25.38 6.74
CA LYS A 89 10.95 -24.40 6.15
C LYS A 89 11.91 -25.02 5.13
N GLU A 90 12.46 -26.20 5.41
CA GLU A 90 13.33 -26.90 4.46
C GLU A 90 12.61 -27.19 3.16
N LYS A 91 11.36 -27.64 3.24
CA LYS A 91 10.55 -27.89 2.06
C LYS A 91 10.20 -26.60 1.30
N ALA A 92 9.98 -25.51 2.02
CA ALA A 92 9.78 -24.20 1.39
C ALA A 92 11.03 -23.78 0.58
N VAL A 93 12.22 -24.01 1.12
CA VAL A 93 13.48 -23.75 0.42
C VAL A 93 13.61 -24.61 -0.84
N GLU A 94 13.42 -25.93 -0.72
CA GLU A 94 13.53 -26.89 -1.82
C GLU A 94 12.59 -26.58 -2.98
N SER A 95 11.36 -26.16 -2.65
CA SER A 95 10.31 -25.86 -3.64
C SER A 95 10.27 -24.39 -4.10
N CYS A 96 11.22 -23.56 -3.64
CA CYS A 96 11.29 -22.13 -3.93
C CYS A 96 10.06 -21.32 -3.48
N HIS A 97 9.40 -21.76 -2.41
CA HIS A 97 8.28 -21.07 -1.75
C HIS A 97 8.65 -20.50 -0.40
N SER A 98 7.74 -19.75 0.22
CA SER A 98 7.94 -19.14 1.52
C SER A 98 7.13 -19.82 2.62
N THR A 99 7.58 -19.67 3.88
CA THR A 99 6.74 -19.94 5.04
C THR A 99 5.97 -18.68 5.42
N ALA A 100 4.85 -18.84 6.12
CA ALA A 100 4.06 -17.71 6.62
C ALA A 100 4.87 -16.80 7.55
N LYS A 101 5.73 -17.38 8.39
CA LYS A 101 6.64 -16.64 9.28
C LYS A 101 7.72 -15.88 8.49
N GLU A 102 8.25 -16.46 7.42
CA GLU A 102 9.19 -15.78 6.53
C GLU A 102 8.52 -14.61 5.80
N ALA A 103 7.28 -14.79 5.30
CA ALA A 103 6.48 -13.73 4.70
C ALA A 103 6.24 -12.57 5.67
N ALA A 104 5.90 -12.87 6.93
CA ALA A 104 5.70 -11.87 7.98
C ALA A 104 7.00 -11.14 8.36
N THR A 105 8.12 -11.86 8.45
CA THR A 105 9.45 -11.27 8.69
C THR A 105 9.86 -10.34 7.56
N PHE A 106 9.62 -10.77 6.33
CA PHE A 106 9.84 -9.96 5.12
C PHE A 106 9.02 -8.67 5.16
N ALA A 107 7.70 -8.76 5.42
CA ALA A 107 6.81 -7.61 5.49
C ALA A 107 7.24 -6.61 6.57
N LYS A 108 7.68 -7.11 7.73
CA LYS A 108 8.22 -6.28 8.82
C LYS A 108 9.49 -5.55 8.40
N ASN A 109 10.45 -6.24 7.77
CA ASN A 109 11.71 -5.66 7.31
C ASN A 109 11.49 -4.63 6.19
N ALA A 110 10.54 -4.88 5.28
CA ALA A 110 10.16 -3.99 4.21
C ALA A 110 9.25 -2.84 4.65
N ASN A 111 8.92 -2.73 5.94
CA ASN A 111 7.99 -1.72 6.49
C ASN A 111 6.63 -1.70 5.78
N VAL A 112 6.08 -2.88 5.52
CA VAL A 112 4.75 -3.07 4.93
C VAL A 112 3.68 -2.82 5.98
N SER A 113 2.62 -2.10 5.63
CA SER A 113 1.54 -1.82 6.59
C SER A 113 0.61 -3.01 6.80
N ASN A 114 0.22 -3.70 5.72
CA ASN A 114 -0.71 -4.83 5.76
C ASN A 114 -0.17 -5.99 4.91
N LEU A 115 -0.02 -7.15 5.53
CA LEU A 115 0.40 -8.38 4.86
C LEU A 115 -0.81 -9.26 4.54
N ILE A 116 -0.91 -9.72 3.31
CA ILE A 116 -1.91 -10.68 2.85
C ILE A 116 -1.17 -11.96 2.49
N LEU A 117 -1.40 -13.01 3.27
CA LEU A 117 -0.86 -14.34 3.00
C LEU A 117 -1.66 -15.02 1.91
N THR A 118 -0.99 -15.67 0.97
CA THR A 118 -1.61 -16.39 -0.15
C THR A 118 -0.83 -17.65 -0.51
N HIS A 119 -1.36 -18.42 -1.47
CA HIS A 119 -0.72 -19.62 -2.00
C HIS A 119 -0.53 -20.74 -0.96
N PHE A 120 -1.56 -21.00 -0.14
CA PHE A 120 -1.50 -22.03 0.91
C PHE A 120 -1.43 -23.44 0.32
N SER A 121 -0.55 -24.27 0.85
CA SER A 121 -0.48 -25.70 0.47
C SER A 121 -1.78 -26.42 0.81
N ALA A 122 -2.29 -27.22 -0.12
CA ALA A 122 -3.50 -28.04 0.07
C ALA A 122 -3.41 -29.07 1.24
N ARG A 123 -2.25 -29.25 1.85
CA ARG A 123 -2.06 -30.06 3.05
C ARG A 123 -2.76 -29.51 4.28
N TYR A 124 -2.94 -28.16 4.33
CA TYR A 124 -3.59 -27.50 5.45
C TYR A 124 -5.11 -27.53 5.25
N LYS A 125 -5.85 -28.05 6.24
CA LYS A 125 -7.33 -28.05 6.22
C LYS A 125 -7.90 -26.62 6.35
N ASN A 126 -7.14 -25.75 6.98
CA ASN A 126 -7.40 -24.32 7.12
C ASN A 126 -6.07 -23.58 7.31
N GLU A 127 -6.09 -22.28 7.16
CA GLU A 127 -4.91 -21.40 7.20
C GLU A 127 -4.54 -20.91 8.61
N ASN A 128 -5.19 -21.41 9.67
CA ASN A 128 -5.03 -20.86 11.03
C ASN A 128 -3.60 -20.94 11.54
N VAL A 129 -2.91 -22.08 11.36
CA VAL A 129 -1.53 -22.26 11.81
C VAL A 129 -0.61 -21.22 11.14
N LEU A 130 -0.74 -21.04 9.84
CA LEU A 130 0.03 -20.07 9.05
C LEU A 130 -0.26 -18.63 9.52
N LEU A 131 -1.53 -18.33 9.75
CA LEU A 131 -1.96 -17.02 10.19
C LEU A 131 -1.41 -16.66 11.58
N GLU A 132 -1.44 -17.60 12.54
CA GLU A 132 -0.91 -17.39 13.89
C GLU A 132 0.62 -17.22 13.89
N GLU A 133 1.35 -18.01 13.11
CA GLU A 133 2.80 -17.83 12.93
C GLU A 133 3.15 -16.45 12.38
N ALA A 134 2.40 -15.98 11.39
CA ALA A 134 2.64 -14.67 10.80
C ALA A 134 2.27 -13.52 11.75
N LYS A 135 1.15 -13.62 12.48
CA LYS A 135 0.71 -12.62 13.47
C LYS A 135 1.68 -12.48 14.65
N ALA A 136 2.39 -13.54 14.99
CA ALA A 136 3.43 -13.46 16.01
C ALA A 136 4.61 -12.54 15.62
N VAL A 137 4.75 -12.21 14.33
CA VAL A 137 5.86 -11.41 13.78
C VAL A 137 5.39 -10.04 13.25
N HIS A 138 4.20 -9.97 12.62
CA HIS A 138 3.67 -8.78 11.98
C HIS A 138 2.25 -8.47 12.48
N ASN A 139 1.99 -7.19 12.83
CA ASN A 139 0.75 -6.81 13.53
C ASN A 139 -0.51 -6.88 12.65
N SER A 140 -0.39 -6.64 11.35
CA SER A 140 -1.53 -6.63 10.42
C SER A 140 -1.36 -7.72 9.37
N VAL A 141 -2.00 -8.87 9.60
CA VAL A 141 -1.94 -10.03 8.72
C VAL A 141 -3.34 -10.53 8.39
N ILE A 142 -3.59 -10.76 7.12
CA ILE A 142 -4.83 -11.31 6.57
C ILE A 142 -4.51 -12.59 5.81
N ALA A 143 -5.24 -13.66 6.02
CA ALA A 143 -5.19 -14.84 5.15
C ALA A 143 -6.14 -14.63 3.97
N ALA A 144 -5.62 -14.75 2.75
CA ALA A 144 -6.44 -14.63 1.55
C ALA A 144 -7.44 -15.79 1.45
N LYS A 145 -8.63 -15.48 0.95
CA LYS A 145 -9.69 -16.45 0.61
C LYS A 145 -10.29 -16.07 -0.72
N ASP A 146 -10.82 -17.04 -1.43
CA ASP A 146 -11.55 -16.78 -2.66
C ASP A 146 -12.69 -15.78 -2.41
N GLN A 147 -12.85 -14.82 -3.31
CA GLN A 147 -13.81 -13.73 -3.22
C GLN A 147 -13.59 -12.71 -2.07
N LEU A 148 -12.46 -12.77 -1.35
CA LEU A 148 -12.13 -11.75 -0.34
C LEU A 148 -12.03 -10.37 -1.00
N LYS A 149 -12.76 -9.42 -0.45
CA LYS A 149 -12.70 -8.00 -0.86
C LYS A 149 -12.07 -7.18 0.27
N ILE A 150 -11.03 -6.43 -0.05
CA ILE A 150 -10.37 -5.52 0.87
C ILE A 150 -10.57 -4.10 0.36
N ASN A 151 -11.19 -3.24 1.16
CA ASN A 151 -11.32 -1.83 0.84
C ASN A 151 -10.01 -1.12 1.19
N ILE A 152 -9.37 -0.53 0.20
CA ILE A 152 -8.14 0.24 0.36
C ILE A 152 -8.52 1.70 0.54
N VAL A 153 -8.38 2.22 1.75
CA VAL A 153 -8.72 3.59 2.15
C VAL A 153 -7.48 4.38 2.51
#